data_712bb3f1798b106b7f466e984402d369
#
_entry.id   712bb3f1798b106b7f466e984402d369
#
_cell.length_a   1.000
_cell.length_b   1.000
_cell.length_c   1.000
_cell.angle_alpha   90.00
_cell.angle_beta   90.00
_cell.angle_gamma   90.00
#
_symmetry.space_group_name_H-M   'P 1'
#
loop_
_entity.id
_entity.type
_entity.pdbx_description
1 polymer ?
#
loop_
_entity_poly.entity_id
_entity_poly.type
_entity_poly.pdbx_seq_one_letter_code
_entity_poly.pdbx_strand_id
1 'polypeptide(L)'
;MSIKIALAGNPNCGKTTLFNALTGSNQFVGNWPGVTVEKKEGRLKGHKDVAIMDLPGIYSLSPYTLEEVVARNYLINERPDAIINIVDGTNIERNLYLSTQIMELGIPVIMAVNMIDLLAKNGIELNIAKLSEKLGCEVVEISALKGTGIREAAEKAVKLAESKKINKLAHKFSDEVESVIEAVEDKIGLDVVEEQKRFFAIKLLEKDDKIGQLMSSVPDVTAEIDKLEKDFDDDTESIITNERYTYISSIIGECVKKAHSKDKLTTSDKIDKIVTNRILALPIFAVVMFLVYYIAMVTVGTAATDWANDGLFGDGFHLFGIGTSAYEEVEEEYGDSDEIIAAYVESLGSKGEAIADAIDTEAEDYDSEAAVKALTTLKSMVKSSDSVDYTVEDDETLATEDFTADADDIKEAINLAIEYDGTAPDPAN
;
A
#
# COMPACT_ATOMS: atom_id res chain seq x y z
N MET A 1 25.82 -32.64 12.40
CA MET A 1 24.54 -31.93 12.70
C MET A 1 24.52 -30.70 11.84
N SER A 2 23.42 -30.37 11.21
CA SER A 2 23.33 -29.12 10.46
C SER A 2 23.13 -27.97 11.45
N ILE A 3 23.94 -26.92 11.31
CA ILE A 3 23.80 -25.69 12.10
C ILE A 3 22.58 -24.91 11.61
N LYS A 4 21.76 -24.44 12.53
CA LYS A 4 20.60 -23.58 12.22
C LYS A 4 20.88 -22.17 12.74
N ILE A 5 20.82 -21.18 11.86
CA ILE A 5 20.96 -19.76 12.19
C ILE A 5 19.66 -19.04 11.84
N ALA A 6 19.10 -18.31 12.80
CA ALA A 6 17.92 -17.48 12.57
C ALA A 6 18.30 -16.04 12.22
N LEU A 7 17.60 -15.45 11.24
CA LEU A 7 17.64 -14.01 11.01
C LEU A 7 16.45 -13.36 11.70
N ALA A 8 16.71 -12.46 12.63
CA ALA A 8 15.71 -11.71 13.38
C ALA A 8 15.93 -10.20 13.20
N GLY A 9 14.89 -9.42 13.23
CA GLY A 9 14.98 -7.95 13.14
C GLY A 9 13.65 -7.30 12.82
N ASN A 10 13.63 -5.99 12.99
CA ASN A 10 12.43 -5.20 12.76
C ASN A 10 12.00 -5.22 11.28
N PRO A 11 10.73 -4.93 10.98
CA PRO A 11 10.31 -4.66 9.61
C PRO A 11 11.16 -3.57 8.96
N ASN A 12 11.50 -3.75 7.69
CA ASN A 12 12.29 -2.81 6.88
C ASN A 12 13.76 -2.59 7.30
N CYS A 13 14.31 -3.35 8.25
CA CYS A 13 15.73 -3.29 8.61
C CYS A 13 16.69 -3.87 7.54
N GLY A 14 16.15 -4.43 6.44
CA GLY A 14 16.93 -5.05 5.36
C GLY A 14 17.13 -6.56 5.50
N LYS A 15 16.34 -7.23 6.35
CA LYS A 15 16.42 -8.66 6.64
C LYS A 15 16.33 -9.54 5.39
N THR A 16 15.31 -9.36 4.56
CA THR A 16 15.13 -10.12 3.30
C THR A 16 16.28 -9.89 2.31
N THR A 17 16.81 -8.67 2.25
CA THR A 17 17.98 -8.35 1.40
C THR A 17 19.21 -9.13 1.88
N LEU A 18 19.44 -9.16 3.20
CA LEU A 18 20.53 -9.93 3.80
C LEU A 18 20.34 -11.43 3.56
N PHE A 19 19.13 -11.97 3.78
CA PHE A 19 18.80 -13.37 3.55
C PHE A 19 19.12 -13.79 2.11
N ASN A 20 18.67 -13.00 1.11
CA ASN A 20 18.95 -13.26 -0.31
C ASN A 20 20.46 -13.20 -0.62
N ALA A 21 21.19 -12.29 -0.01
CA ALA A 21 22.63 -12.18 -0.19
C ALA A 21 23.37 -13.39 0.40
N LEU A 22 22.94 -13.90 1.56
CA LEU A 22 23.52 -15.05 2.23
C LEU A 22 23.22 -16.39 1.54
N THR A 23 21.99 -16.58 1.05
CA THR A 23 21.52 -17.89 0.54
C THR A 23 21.54 -17.98 -0.99
N GLY A 24 21.35 -16.86 -1.70
CA GLY A 24 21.25 -16.85 -3.17
C GLY A 24 20.00 -17.56 -3.65
N SER A 25 20.15 -18.45 -4.66
CA SER A 25 19.03 -19.20 -5.25
C SER A 25 18.62 -20.46 -4.47
N ASN A 26 19.35 -20.84 -3.43
CA ASN A 26 19.11 -22.06 -2.66
C ASN A 26 18.14 -21.79 -1.51
N GLN A 27 16.90 -21.46 -1.84
CA GLN A 27 15.87 -21.09 -0.86
C GLN A 27 14.66 -22.02 -1.01
N PHE A 28 14.05 -22.33 0.11
CA PHE A 28 12.73 -22.96 0.22
C PHE A 28 11.76 -21.91 0.77
N VAL A 29 10.65 -21.74 0.08
CA VAL A 29 9.58 -20.82 0.48
C VAL A 29 8.30 -21.63 0.71
N GLY A 30 7.67 -21.45 1.84
CA GLY A 30 6.42 -22.11 2.22
C GLY A 30 5.70 -21.28 3.27
N ASN A 31 4.77 -21.88 3.99
CA ASN A 31 4.12 -21.24 5.13
C ASN A 31 4.52 -21.92 6.44
N TRP A 32 4.48 -21.16 7.52
CA TRP A 32 4.61 -21.74 8.85
C TRP A 32 3.42 -22.66 9.14
N PRO A 33 3.61 -23.79 9.84
CA PRO A 33 2.54 -24.73 10.13
C PRO A 33 1.35 -24.06 10.85
N GLY A 34 0.15 -24.23 10.29
CA GLY A 34 -1.10 -23.75 10.88
C GLY A 34 -1.40 -22.26 10.73
N VAL A 35 -0.56 -21.51 10.02
CA VAL A 35 -0.74 -20.06 9.79
C VAL A 35 -0.40 -19.65 8.35
N THR A 36 -0.89 -18.49 7.91
CA THR A 36 -0.64 -17.95 6.56
C THR A 36 0.67 -17.14 6.46
N VAL A 37 1.49 -17.16 7.50
CA VAL A 37 2.77 -16.43 7.55
C VAL A 37 3.82 -17.16 6.72
N GLU A 38 4.53 -16.44 5.87
CA GLU A 38 5.55 -16.98 4.97
C GLU A 38 6.78 -17.48 5.76
N LYS A 39 7.24 -18.69 5.43
CA LYS A 39 8.47 -19.29 5.95
C LYS A 39 9.52 -19.34 4.85
N LYS A 40 10.69 -18.76 5.10
CA LYS A 40 11.85 -18.82 4.19
C LYS A 40 13.01 -19.50 4.88
N GLU A 41 13.50 -20.55 4.24
CA GLU A 41 14.68 -21.29 4.68
C GLU A 41 15.66 -21.38 3.52
N GLY A 42 16.97 -21.22 3.80
CA GLY A 42 17.99 -21.32 2.75
C GLY A 42 19.29 -21.86 3.29
N ARG A 43 20.18 -22.28 2.40
CA ARG A 43 21.52 -22.73 2.78
C ARG A 43 22.51 -21.60 2.61
N LEU A 44 23.38 -21.44 3.62
CA LEU A 44 24.43 -20.43 3.57
C LEU A 44 25.42 -20.72 2.44
N LYS A 45 25.72 -19.71 1.63
CA LYS A 45 26.73 -19.81 0.57
C LYS A 45 28.09 -20.17 1.18
N GLY A 46 28.72 -21.23 0.64
CA GLY A 46 30.01 -21.73 1.12
C GLY A 46 29.92 -22.73 2.29
N HIS A 47 28.75 -22.88 2.93
CA HIS A 47 28.52 -23.79 4.06
C HIS A 47 27.26 -24.63 3.80
N LYS A 48 27.40 -25.82 3.23
CA LYS A 48 26.27 -26.68 2.84
C LYS A 48 25.50 -27.27 4.04
N ASP A 49 26.13 -27.30 5.19
CA ASP A 49 25.65 -27.82 6.47
C ASP A 49 24.99 -26.74 7.36
N VAL A 50 24.99 -25.47 6.92
CA VAL A 50 24.38 -24.35 7.64
C VAL A 50 23.08 -23.93 6.97
N ALA A 51 22.00 -24.02 7.74
CA ALA A 51 20.67 -23.54 7.34
C ALA A 51 20.40 -22.15 7.92
N ILE A 52 19.93 -21.24 7.10
CA ILE A 52 19.50 -19.90 7.51
C ILE A 52 17.95 -19.86 7.46
N MET A 53 17.33 -19.47 8.57
CA MET A 53 15.91 -19.27 8.69
C MET A 53 15.60 -17.78 8.72
N ASP A 54 14.82 -17.28 7.76
CA ASP A 54 14.32 -15.91 7.77
C ASP A 54 13.04 -15.83 8.62
N LEU A 55 13.12 -15.20 9.79
CA LEU A 55 11.94 -14.98 10.63
C LEU A 55 11.12 -13.79 10.12
N PRO A 56 9.82 -13.74 10.38
CA PRO A 56 9.03 -12.55 10.12
C PRO A 56 9.64 -11.29 10.75
N GLY A 57 9.40 -10.13 10.14
CA GLY A 57 9.82 -8.85 10.74
C GLY A 57 8.92 -8.50 11.92
N ILE A 58 9.53 -8.32 13.09
CA ILE A 58 8.81 -8.10 14.34
C ILE A 58 9.39 -6.91 15.10
N TYR A 59 8.59 -6.25 15.92
CA TYR A 59 9.06 -5.17 16.79
C TYR A 59 9.33 -5.62 18.23
N SER A 60 8.67 -6.69 18.65
CA SER A 60 8.74 -7.23 20.01
C SER A 60 8.52 -8.73 20.00
N LEU A 61 8.98 -9.40 21.06
CA LEU A 61 8.63 -10.79 21.39
C LEU A 61 7.40 -10.89 22.31
N SER A 62 6.70 -9.76 22.58
CA SER A 62 5.36 -9.73 23.17
C SER A 62 4.34 -9.73 22.04
N PRO A 63 3.63 -10.85 21.76
CA PRO A 63 2.95 -11.03 20.50
C PRO A 63 1.59 -10.36 20.45
N TYR A 64 1.48 -9.34 19.62
CA TYR A 64 0.22 -8.75 19.17
C TYR A 64 -0.21 -9.28 17.80
N THR A 65 0.76 -9.69 16.96
CA THR A 65 0.53 -10.17 15.59
C THR A 65 0.85 -11.65 15.46
N LEU A 66 0.33 -12.31 14.41
CA LEU A 66 0.65 -13.71 14.10
C LEU A 66 2.13 -13.90 13.77
N GLU A 67 2.74 -12.91 13.12
CA GLU A 67 4.16 -12.89 12.79
C GLU A 67 5.02 -12.92 14.05
N GLU A 68 4.66 -12.14 15.08
CA GLU A 68 5.37 -12.11 16.36
C GLU A 68 5.22 -13.42 17.15
N VAL A 69 4.01 -14.02 17.10
CA VAL A 69 3.77 -15.36 17.67
C VAL A 69 4.67 -16.41 17.02
N VAL A 70 4.74 -16.41 15.68
CA VAL A 70 5.55 -17.36 14.90
C VAL A 70 7.03 -17.20 15.23
N ALA A 71 7.55 -15.98 15.18
CA ALA A 71 8.97 -15.70 15.46
C ALA A 71 9.35 -16.11 16.90
N ARG A 72 8.53 -15.72 17.87
CA ARG A 72 8.74 -16.10 19.28
C ARG A 72 8.74 -17.60 19.49
N ASN A 73 7.71 -18.28 18.97
CA ASN A 73 7.57 -19.73 19.15
C ASN A 73 8.74 -20.49 18.50
N TYR A 74 9.22 -20.03 17.34
CA TYR A 74 10.39 -20.60 16.70
C TYR A 74 11.64 -20.42 17.56
N LEU A 75 11.89 -19.23 18.07
CA LEU A 75 13.09 -18.96 18.90
C LEU A 75 13.08 -19.74 20.20
N ILE A 76 11.92 -19.91 20.85
CA ILE A 76 11.80 -20.62 22.12
C ILE A 76 11.85 -22.14 21.92
N ASN A 77 11.08 -22.69 20.98
CA ASN A 77 10.90 -24.13 20.83
C ASN A 77 11.99 -24.79 19.99
N GLU A 78 12.37 -24.17 18.85
CA GLU A 78 13.38 -24.73 17.93
C GLU A 78 14.81 -24.40 18.37
N ARG A 79 15.00 -23.35 19.14
CA ARG A 79 16.30 -22.89 19.67
C ARG A 79 17.41 -22.97 18.62
N PRO A 80 17.48 -22.07 17.65
CA PRO A 80 18.55 -22.06 16.66
C PRO A 80 19.93 -21.99 17.34
N ASP A 81 20.97 -22.52 16.69
CA ASP A 81 22.34 -22.54 17.25
C ASP A 81 22.94 -21.12 17.36
N ALA A 82 22.46 -20.16 16.55
CA ALA A 82 22.77 -18.74 16.68
C ALA A 82 21.67 -17.87 16.04
N ILE A 83 21.64 -16.60 16.42
CA ILE A 83 20.78 -15.57 15.83
C ILE A 83 21.65 -14.48 15.22
N ILE A 84 21.36 -14.08 13.98
CA ILE A 84 21.82 -12.82 13.41
C ILE A 84 20.68 -11.81 13.61
N ASN A 85 20.84 -10.91 14.56
CA ASN A 85 19.90 -9.83 14.80
C ASN A 85 20.26 -8.63 13.91
N ILE A 86 19.38 -8.30 12.95
CA ILE A 86 19.59 -7.21 12.01
C ILE A 86 18.93 -5.95 12.55
N VAL A 87 19.74 -4.90 12.68
CA VAL A 87 19.37 -3.61 13.24
C VAL A 87 19.53 -2.53 12.18
N ASP A 88 18.50 -1.73 11.99
CA ASP A 88 18.59 -0.51 11.18
C ASP A 88 19.39 0.55 11.94
N GLY A 89 20.60 0.85 11.47
CA GLY A 89 21.47 1.83 12.10
C GLY A 89 20.90 3.25 12.09
N THR A 90 20.01 3.58 11.14
CA THR A 90 19.37 4.91 11.05
C THR A 90 18.29 5.11 12.11
N ASN A 91 17.72 4.00 12.65
CA ASN A 91 16.70 3.96 13.68
C ASN A 91 17.10 3.01 14.82
N ILE A 92 18.37 3.09 15.23
CA ILE A 92 18.98 2.11 16.13
C ILE A 92 18.25 2.00 17.47
N GLU A 93 17.80 3.10 18.06
CA GLU A 93 17.07 3.14 19.34
C GLU A 93 15.83 2.25 19.32
N ARG A 94 15.00 2.38 18.29
CA ARG A 94 13.79 1.57 18.12
C ARG A 94 14.11 0.09 17.92
N ASN A 95 15.18 -0.21 17.19
CA ASN A 95 15.56 -1.58 16.87
C ASN A 95 16.20 -2.29 18.07
N LEU A 96 16.87 -1.57 18.96
CA LEU A 96 17.47 -2.15 20.17
C LEU A 96 16.44 -2.70 21.15
N TYR A 97 15.18 -2.27 21.09
CA TYR A 97 14.11 -2.81 21.92
C TYR A 97 13.92 -4.33 21.68
N LEU A 98 13.79 -4.74 20.42
CA LEU A 98 13.76 -6.17 20.06
C LEU A 98 15.08 -6.86 20.40
N SER A 99 16.22 -6.18 20.18
CA SER A 99 17.53 -6.75 20.43
C SER A 99 17.73 -7.14 21.90
N THR A 100 17.28 -6.32 22.84
CA THR A 100 17.33 -6.64 24.27
C THR A 100 16.52 -7.88 24.60
N GLN A 101 15.34 -8.05 24.04
CA GLN A 101 14.48 -9.23 24.24
C GLN A 101 15.10 -10.51 23.63
N ILE A 102 15.71 -10.41 22.44
CA ILE A 102 16.39 -11.55 21.80
C ILE A 102 17.56 -12.03 22.67
N MET A 103 18.28 -11.12 23.29
CA MET A 103 19.43 -11.47 24.14
C MET A 103 19.02 -12.15 25.45
N GLU A 104 17.80 -11.92 25.94
CA GLU A 104 17.24 -12.58 27.12
C GLU A 104 16.87 -14.05 26.88
N LEU A 105 16.77 -14.48 25.61
CA LEU A 105 16.44 -15.87 25.25
C LEU A 105 17.57 -16.88 25.54
N GLY A 106 18.78 -16.42 25.91
CA GLY A 106 19.89 -17.29 26.12
C GLY A 106 20.35 -18.09 24.89
N ILE A 107 20.17 -17.52 23.71
CA ILE A 107 20.68 -18.05 22.45
C ILE A 107 21.85 -17.19 21.99
N PRO A 108 22.93 -17.79 21.40
CA PRO A 108 24.04 -17.02 20.87
C PRO A 108 23.60 -15.98 19.82
N VAL A 109 23.93 -14.69 19.99
CA VAL A 109 23.50 -13.59 19.15
C VAL A 109 24.69 -12.84 18.58
N ILE A 110 24.64 -12.56 17.29
CA ILE A 110 25.45 -11.54 16.61
C ILE A 110 24.51 -10.42 16.16
N MET A 111 24.92 -9.18 16.40
CA MET A 111 24.20 -8.01 15.91
C MET A 111 24.81 -7.52 14.58
N ALA A 112 24.00 -7.44 13.56
CA ALA A 112 24.37 -6.88 12.26
C ALA A 112 23.73 -5.49 12.09
N VAL A 113 24.50 -4.43 12.27
CA VAL A 113 24.02 -3.05 12.06
C VAL A 113 24.04 -2.73 10.58
N ASN A 114 22.86 -2.62 10.00
CA ASN A 114 22.66 -2.37 8.58
C ASN A 114 22.52 -0.86 8.28
N MET A 115 22.56 -0.52 6.98
CA MET A 115 22.43 0.85 6.47
C MET A 115 23.59 1.78 6.91
N ILE A 116 24.76 1.21 7.14
CA ILE A 116 25.94 1.98 7.56
C ILE A 116 26.34 3.06 6.54
N ASP A 117 26.08 2.83 5.28
CA ASP A 117 26.27 3.79 4.20
C ASP A 117 25.36 5.02 4.31
N LEU A 118 24.18 4.87 4.89
CA LEU A 118 23.26 5.98 5.18
C LEU A 118 23.69 6.74 6.45
N LEU A 119 24.23 6.04 7.46
CA LEU A 119 24.78 6.67 8.66
C LEU A 119 25.90 7.65 8.27
N ALA A 120 26.87 7.18 7.48
CA ALA A 120 27.97 8.00 7.01
C ALA A 120 27.48 9.21 6.21
N LYS A 121 26.47 9.04 5.34
CA LYS A 121 25.87 10.11 4.55
C LYS A 121 25.16 11.15 5.43
N ASN A 122 24.55 10.71 6.53
CA ASN A 122 23.83 11.57 7.46
C ASN A 122 24.74 12.18 8.56
N GLY A 123 26.05 11.92 8.51
CA GLY A 123 27.01 12.41 9.50
C GLY A 123 26.78 11.80 10.90
N ILE A 124 26.28 10.58 10.96
CA ILE A 124 26.10 9.82 12.20
C ILE A 124 27.27 8.86 12.33
N GLU A 125 28.00 8.96 13.44
CA GLU A 125 29.08 8.04 13.80
C GLU A 125 28.59 7.09 14.88
N LEU A 126 28.75 5.80 14.66
CA LEU A 126 28.42 4.75 15.61
C LEU A 126 29.70 4.09 16.12
N ASN A 127 29.90 4.09 17.43
CA ASN A 127 31.03 3.41 18.04
C ASN A 127 30.70 1.92 18.25
N ILE A 128 31.07 1.10 17.27
CA ILE A 128 30.79 -0.35 17.26
C ILE A 128 31.41 -1.09 18.43
N ALA A 129 32.67 -0.76 18.80
CA ALA A 129 33.33 -1.42 19.89
C ALA A 129 32.62 -1.19 21.23
N LYS A 130 32.22 0.07 21.47
CA LYS A 130 31.48 0.43 22.67
C LYS A 130 30.07 -0.15 22.67
N LEU A 131 29.41 -0.19 21.50
CA LEU A 131 28.09 -0.83 21.35
C LEU A 131 28.18 -2.33 21.65
N SER A 132 29.20 -3.02 21.14
CA SER A 132 29.45 -4.43 21.41
C SER A 132 29.69 -4.70 22.90
N GLU A 133 30.47 -3.85 23.56
CA GLU A 133 30.72 -3.94 25.01
C GLU A 133 29.44 -3.78 25.83
N LYS A 134 28.66 -2.72 25.52
CA LYS A 134 27.40 -2.40 26.21
C LYS A 134 26.33 -3.47 26.04
N LEU A 135 26.24 -4.05 24.86
CA LEU A 135 25.26 -5.10 24.56
C LEU A 135 25.73 -6.50 25.00
N GLY A 136 27.03 -6.70 25.22
CA GLY A 136 27.58 -8.00 25.54
C GLY A 136 27.57 -9.01 24.39
N CYS A 137 27.41 -8.55 23.15
CA CYS A 137 27.41 -9.37 21.94
C CYS A 137 28.34 -8.78 20.87
N GLU A 138 28.77 -9.61 19.94
CA GLU A 138 29.58 -9.13 18.81
C GLU A 138 28.72 -8.33 17.84
N VAL A 139 29.20 -7.13 17.46
CA VAL A 139 28.51 -6.22 16.53
C VAL A 139 29.30 -6.12 15.24
N VAL A 140 28.62 -6.22 14.10
CA VAL A 140 29.20 -6.13 12.75
C VAL A 140 28.47 -5.06 11.96
N GLU A 141 29.22 -4.20 11.29
CA GLU A 141 28.70 -3.21 10.37
C GLU A 141 28.42 -3.85 9.01
N ILE A 142 27.22 -3.66 8.50
CA ILE A 142 26.83 -4.17 7.19
C ILE A 142 26.13 -3.11 6.33
N SER A 143 26.22 -3.28 5.01
CA SER A 143 25.28 -2.69 4.06
C SER A 143 24.73 -3.82 3.20
N ALA A 144 23.54 -4.28 3.51
CA ALA A 144 22.90 -5.37 2.79
C ALA A 144 22.70 -5.02 1.29
N LEU A 145 22.43 -3.73 1.00
CA LEU A 145 22.27 -3.23 -0.37
C LEU A 145 23.59 -3.24 -1.15
N LYS A 146 24.72 -2.87 -0.52
CA LYS A 146 26.04 -2.82 -1.15
C LYS A 146 26.82 -4.13 -1.04
N GLY A 147 26.34 -5.09 -0.27
CA GLY A 147 27.00 -6.38 -0.06
C GLY A 147 28.21 -6.33 0.88
N THR A 148 28.44 -5.21 1.59
CA THR A 148 29.59 -5.07 2.51
C THR A 148 29.28 -5.65 3.89
N GLY A 149 30.27 -6.28 4.54
CA GLY A 149 30.17 -6.85 5.88
C GLY A 149 29.36 -8.15 6.00
N ILE A 150 28.60 -8.53 4.97
CA ILE A 150 27.66 -9.68 4.98
C ILE A 150 28.41 -11.00 5.29
N ARG A 151 29.51 -11.23 4.58
CA ARG A 151 30.30 -12.44 4.76
C ARG A 151 30.91 -12.54 6.14
N GLU A 152 31.42 -11.41 6.66
CA GLU A 152 31.97 -11.34 8.01
C GLU A 152 30.92 -11.68 9.06
N ALA A 153 29.70 -11.09 8.97
CA ALA A 153 28.59 -11.40 9.86
C ALA A 153 28.22 -12.89 9.83
N ALA A 154 28.17 -13.49 8.62
CA ALA A 154 27.88 -14.92 8.46
C ALA A 154 28.95 -15.81 9.09
N GLU A 155 30.23 -15.57 8.80
CA GLU A 155 31.34 -16.37 9.34
C GLU A 155 31.43 -16.27 10.87
N LYS A 156 31.18 -15.09 11.44
CA LYS A 156 31.10 -14.89 12.88
C LYS A 156 29.92 -15.64 13.51
N ALA A 157 28.74 -15.61 12.86
CA ALA A 157 27.58 -16.35 13.33
C ALA A 157 27.80 -17.86 13.31
N VAL A 158 28.43 -18.40 12.27
CA VAL A 158 28.81 -19.82 12.21
C VAL A 158 29.76 -20.20 13.33
N LYS A 159 30.82 -19.42 13.54
CA LYS A 159 31.79 -19.66 14.64
C LYS A 159 31.12 -19.60 16.02
N LEU A 160 30.19 -18.65 16.18
CA LEU A 160 29.45 -18.53 17.44
C LEU A 160 28.55 -19.74 17.67
N ALA A 161 27.83 -20.21 16.64
CA ALA A 161 27.01 -21.40 16.67
C ALA A 161 27.81 -22.67 16.99
N GLU A 162 29.00 -22.83 16.37
CA GLU A 162 29.91 -23.95 16.65
C GLU A 162 30.42 -23.94 18.09
N SER A 163 30.73 -22.76 18.63
CA SER A 163 31.25 -22.62 19.99
C SER A 163 30.20 -22.84 21.07
N LYS A 164 28.89 -22.71 20.71
CA LYS A 164 27.74 -22.72 21.63
C LYS A 164 27.90 -21.76 22.81
N LYS A 165 28.72 -20.73 22.65
CA LYS A 165 28.97 -19.76 23.71
C LYS A 165 27.82 -18.75 23.74
N ILE A 166 27.04 -18.78 24.81
CA ILE A 166 25.98 -17.82 25.06
C ILE A 166 26.59 -16.46 25.38
N ASN A 167 26.01 -15.40 24.85
CA ASN A 167 26.43 -14.05 25.13
C ASN A 167 26.18 -13.70 26.59
N LYS A 168 27.13 -12.98 27.20
CA LYS A 168 26.90 -12.48 28.55
C LYS A 168 25.86 -11.35 28.46
N LEU A 169 24.74 -11.56 29.13
CA LEU A 169 23.74 -10.51 29.24
C LEU A 169 24.36 -9.29 29.95
N ALA A 170 24.49 -8.20 29.22
CA ALA A 170 25.12 -6.99 29.76
C ALA A 170 24.09 -6.01 30.32
N HIS A 171 22.83 -6.12 29.87
CA HIS A 171 21.77 -5.24 30.32
C HIS A 171 21.21 -5.69 31.68
N LYS A 172 21.06 -4.72 32.57
CA LYS A 172 20.42 -4.87 33.85
C LYS A 172 19.40 -3.75 34.02
N PHE A 173 18.30 -4.09 34.64
CA PHE A 173 17.31 -3.12 35.10
C PHE A 173 17.75 -2.49 36.44
N SER A 174 16.92 -1.66 37.06
CA SER A 174 17.18 -1.17 38.41
C SER A 174 17.30 -2.32 39.40
N ASP A 175 18.01 -2.11 40.49
CA ASP A 175 18.26 -3.17 41.48
C ASP A 175 16.94 -3.69 42.09
N GLU A 176 15.94 -2.84 42.21
CA GLU A 176 14.61 -3.18 42.70
C GLU A 176 13.91 -4.16 41.73
N VAL A 177 13.94 -3.87 40.42
CA VAL A 177 13.33 -4.71 39.36
C VAL A 177 14.09 -6.00 39.21
N GLU A 178 15.46 -5.98 39.22
CA GLU A 178 16.28 -7.18 39.15
C GLU A 178 15.98 -8.14 40.30
N SER A 179 15.83 -7.63 41.53
CA SER A 179 15.53 -8.48 42.70
C SER A 179 14.18 -9.22 42.55
N VAL A 180 13.23 -8.62 41.88
CA VAL A 180 11.92 -9.25 41.62
C VAL A 180 12.01 -10.24 40.46
N ILE A 181 12.76 -9.93 39.39
CA ILE A 181 13.03 -10.88 38.32
C ILE A 181 13.71 -12.16 38.87
N GLU A 182 14.74 -12.03 39.67
CA GLU A 182 15.42 -13.16 40.30
C GLU A 182 14.47 -14.02 41.16
N ALA A 183 13.59 -13.37 41.94
CA ALA A 183 12.56 -14.07 42.73
C ALA A 183 11.55 -14.85 41.86
N VAL A 184 11.23 -14.34 40.67
CA VAL A 184 10.37 -15.04 39.71
C VAL A 184 11.12 -16.15 39.00
N GLU A 185 12.38 -15.93 38.61
CA GLU A 185 13.25 -16.99 38.03
C GLU A 185 13.33 -18.24 38.93
N ASP A 186 13.46 -18.03 40.23
CA ASP A 186 13.52 -19.12 41.25
C ASP A 186 12.22 -19.92 41.35
N LYS A 187 11.06 -19.31 40.98
CA LYS A 187 9.76 -19.98 40.96
C LYS A 187 9.51 -20.79 39.67
N ILE A 188 10.26 -20.50 38.60
CA ILE A 188 10.11 -21.16 37.30
C ILE A 188 10.63 -22.59 37.38
N GLY A 189 9.81 -23.56 36.98
CA GLY A 189 10.11 -24.98 37.01
C GLY A 189 11.24 -25.41 36.09
N LEU A 190 11.63 -26.68 36.21
CA LEU A 190 12.70 -27.30 35.41
C LEU A 190 12.32 -27.60 33.96
N ASP A 191 11.08 -27.39 33.59
CA ASP A 191 10.57 -27.50 32.23
C ASP A 191 11.02 -26.34 31.33
N VAL A 192 11.43 -25.22 31.94
CA VAL A 192 12.06 -24.11 31.26
C VAL A 192 13.56 -24.23 31.38
N VAL A 193 14.26 -24.12 30.26
CA VAL A 193 15.73 -24.19 30.22
C VAL A 193 16.34 -23.01 31.00
N GLU A 194 17.37 -23.25 31.74
CA GLU A 194 17.99 -22.28 32.67
C GLU A 194 18.27 -20.93 31.99
N GLU A 195 18.82 -20.98 30.79
CA GLU A 195 19.19 -19.77 30.03
C GLU A 195 17.99 -18.95 29.55
N GLN A 196 16.80 -19.52 29.58
CA GLN A 196 15.56 -18.85 29.18
C GLN A 196 14.73 -18.34 30.36
N LYS A 197 15.06 -18.75 31.60
CA LYS A 197 14.25 -18.37 32.77
C LYS A 197 14.06 -16.88 32.91
N ARG A 198 15.10 -16.08 32.65
CA ARG A 198 15.01 -14.63 32.69
C ARG A 198 13.95 -14.08 31.69
N PHE A 199 13.95 -14.57 30.47
CA PHE A 199 12.96 -14.18 29.47
C PHE A 199 11.53 -14.52 29.95
N PHE A 200 11.34 -15.74 30.46
CA PHE A 200 10.04 -16.16 30.98
C PHE A 200 9.62 -15.34 32.22
N ALA A 201 10.54 -15.07 33.15
CA ALA A 201 10.29 -14.26 34.32
C ALA A 201 9.81 -12.84 33.94
N ILE A 202 10.52 -12.19 33.02
CA ILE A 202 10.15 -10.87 32.53
C ILE A 202 8.78 -10.91 31.85
N LYS A 203 8.49 -11.92 31.02
CA LYS A 203 7.18 -12.06 30.35
C LYS A 203 6.02 -12.33 31.32
N LEU A 204 6.26 -13.06 32.39
CA LEU A 204 5.27 -13.26 33.44
C LEU A 204 4.98 -11.94 34.18
N LEU A 205 6.01 -11.13 34.46
CA LEU A 205 5.86 -9.80 35.06
C LEU A 205 5.16 -8.81 34.11
N GLU A 206 5.42 -8.89 32.79
CA GLU A 206 4.70 -8.12 31.76
C GLU A 206 3.24 -8.60 31.57
N LYS A 207 2.78 -9.60 32.32
CA LYS A 207 1.43 -10.20 32.21
C LYS A 207 1.09 -10.71 30.80
N ASP A 208 2.11 -11.27 30.10
CA ASP A 208 1.90 -11.85 28.75
C ASP A 208 1.03 -13.12 28.85
N ASP A 209 -0.24 -13.02 28.44
CA ASP A 209 -1.23 -14.10 28.51
C ASP A 209 -0.82 -15.37 27.74
N LYS A 210 0.04 -15.22 26.74
CA LYS A 210 0.43 -16.33 25.87
C LYS A 210 1.68 -17.06 26.34
N ILE A 211 2.45 -16.48 27.26
CA ILE A 211 3.68 -17.11 27.74
C ILE A 211 3.39 -18.39 28.53
N GLY A 212 2.29 -18.42 29.25
CA GLY A 212 1.86 -19.60 30.02
C GLY A 212 1.61 -20.83 29.16
N GLN A 213 1.27 -20.65 27.87
CA GLN A 213 1.06 -21.76 26.93
C GLN A 213 2.37 -22.48 26.55
N LEU A 214 3.51 -21.86 26.81
CA LEU A 214 4.85 -22.40 26.55
C LEU A 214 5.48 -23.05 27.79
N MET A 215 4.75 -23.10 28.92
CA MET A 215 5.19 -23.66 30.19
C MET A 215 4.27 -24.82 30.58
N SER A 216 4.84 -25.86 31.19
CA SER A 216 4.04 -26.97 31.70
C SER A 216 3.31 -26.60 33.00
N SER A 217 3.87 -25.67 33.77
CA SER A 217 3.28 -25.12 34.99
C SER A 217 3.61 -23.64 35.09
N VAL A 218 2.60 -22.81 35.21
CA VAL A 218 2.77 -21.36 35.38
C VAL A 218 2.87 -21.07 36.87
N PRO A 219 3.98 -20.46 37.35
CA PRO A 219 4.11 -20.09 38.76
C PRO A 219 3.17 -18.91 39.10
N ASP A 220 2.73 -18.88 40.34
CA ASP A 220 2.00 -17.70 40.87
C ASP A 220 3.01 -16.60 41.17
N VAL A 221 2.91 -15.49 40.44
CA VAL A 221 3.76 -14.31 40.53
C VAL A 221 3.00 -13.06 40.99
N THR A 222 1.77 -13.23 41.46
CA THR A 222 0.89 -12.13 41.88
C THR A 222 1.55 -11.22 42.92
N ALA A 223 2.24 -11.81 43.92
CA ALA A 223 2.90 -11.06 44.98
C ALA A 223 4.06 -10.19 44.45
N GLU A 224 4.79 -10.68 43.46
CA GLU A 224 5.89 -9.97 42.81
C GLU A 224 5.39 -8.82 41.96
N ILE A 225 4.27 -9.02 41.24
CA ILE A 225 3.59 -7.99 40.48
C ILE A 225 3.09 -6.90 41.41
N ASP A 226 2.31 -7.26 42.45
CA ASP A 226 1.76 -6.30 43.42
C ASP A 226 2.86 -5.47 44.10
N LYS A 227 4.02 -6.09 44.36
CA LYS A 227 5.17 -5.40 44.92
C LYS A 227 5.70 -4.32 43.98
N LEU A 228 5.96 -4.67 42.69
CA LEU A 228 6.47 -3.71 41.72
C LEU A 228 5.48 -2.59 41.47
N GLU A 229 4.20 -2.90 41.28
CA GLU A 229 3.17 -1.91 41.03
C GLU A 229 3.02 -0.93 42.19
N LYS A 230 3.17 -1.42 43.43
CA LYS A 230 3.15 -0.56 44.60
C LYS A 230 4.41 0.30 44.74
N ASP A 231 5.58 -0.25 44.42
CA ASP A 231 6.86 0.45 44.61
C ASP A 231 7.05 1.54 43.55
N PHE A 232 6.52 1.36 42.34
CA PHE A 232 6.67 2.28 41.20
C PHE A 232 5.42 3.10 40.90
N ASP A 233 4.27 2.81 41.53
CA ASP A 233 2.96 3.43 41.27
C ASP A 233 2.53 3.39 39.79
N ASP A 234 2.87 2.27 39.11
CA ASP A 234 2.61 2.02 37.68
C ASP A 234 2.39 0.52 37.45
N ASP A 235 1.83 0.14 36.29
CA ASP A 235 1.68 -1.26 35.93
C ASP A 235 3.02 -1.89 35.54
N THR A 236 3.16 -3.21 35.76
CA THR A 236 4.44 -3.91 35.55
C THR A 236 4.89 -3.93 34.09
N GLU A 237 3.99 -3.93 33.10
CA GLU A 237 4.34 -3.84 31.67
C GLU A 237 5.01 -2.49 31.37
N SER A 238 4.43 -1.40 31.88
CA SER A 238 5.01 -0.06 31.76
C SER A 238 6.34 0.07 32.47
N ILE A 239 6.48 -0.48 33.66
CA ILE A 239 7.74 -0.48 34.44
C ILE A 239 8.85 -1.15 33.63
N ILE A 240 8.66 -2.38 33.19
CA ILE A 240 9.65 -3.14 32.40
C ILE A 240 9.99 -2.42 31.09
N THR A 241 8.99 -1.88 30.42
CA THR A 241 9.18 -1.12 29.17
C THR A 241 10.03 0.13 29.42
N ASN A 242 9.74 0.89 30.47
CA ASN A 242 10.52 2.08 30.84
C ASN A 242 11.97 1.74 31.20
N GLU A 243 12.21 0.66 31.92
CA GLU A 243 13.54 0.16 32.26
C GLU A 243 14.35 -0.18 30.99
N ARG A 244 13.70 -0.86 30.00
CA ARG A 244 14.35 -1.13 28.70
C ARG A 244 14.74 0.14 27.96
N TYR A 245 13.83 1.11 27.88
CA TYR A 245 14.11 2.38 27.20
C TYR A 245 15.17 3.20 27.94
N THR A 246 15.21 3.16 29.25
CA THR A 246 16.26 3.80 30.06
C THR A 246 17.63 3.21 29.71
N TYR A 247 17.74 1.89 29.68
CA TYR A 247 18.96 1.20 29.26
C TYR A 247 19.36 1.53 27.83
N ILE A 248 18.42 1.46 26.87
CA ILE A 248 18.66 1.76 25.44
C ILE A 248 19.13 3.21 25.27
N SER A 249 18.48 4.16 25.93
CA SER A 249 18.86 5.58 25.86
C SER A 249 20.26 5.82 26.40
N SER A 250 20.67 5.09 27.45
CA SER A 250 22.03 5.15 27.97
C SER A 250 23.06 4.69 26.93
N ILE A 251 22.77 3.60 26.19
CA ILE A 251 23.63 3.10 25.12
C ILE A 251 23.75 4.13 23.99
N ILE A 252 22.60 4.64 23.53
CA ILE A 252 22.56 5.61 22.44
C ILE A 252 23.36 6.86 22.79
N GLY A 253 23.20 7.40 24.00
CA GLY A 253 23.94 8.57 24.49
C GLY A 253 25.45 8.38 24.47
N GLU A 254 25.94 7.15 24.68
CA GLU A 254 27.35 6.84 24.73
C GLU A 254 27.95 6.38 23.39
N CYS A 255 27.16 5.69 22.56
CA CYS A 255 27.65 5.01 21.36
C CYS A 255 27.40 5.79 20.08
N VAL A 256 26.38 6.65 20.02
CA VAL A 256 25.97 7.39 18.82
C VAL A 256 26.41 8.83 18.93
N LYS A 257 27.26 9.28 18.01
CA LYS A 257 27.61 10.68 17.85
C LYS A 257 26.98 11.21 16.59
N LYS A 258 26.07 12.18 16.74
CA LYS A 258 25.60 12.98 15.61
C LYS A 258 26.62 14.12 15.39
N ALA A 259 27.31 14.10 14.26
CA ALA A 259 28.10 15.25 13.88
C ALA A 259 27.17 16.46 13.84
N HIS A 260 27.36 17.39 14.72
CA HIS A 260 26.62 18.64 14.76
C HIS A 260 26.98 19.46 13.52
N SER A 261 26.42 19.11 12.35
CA SER A 261 26.36 20.08 11.27
C SER A 261 25.23 21.05 11.60
N LYS A 262 25.51 22.01 12.48
CA LYS A 262 24.56 23.05 12.87
C LYS A 262 24.04 23.89 11.68
N ASP A 263 24.57 23.71 10.45
CA ASP A 263 24.33 24.65 9.37
C ASP A 263 24.06 24.05 7.97
N LYS A 264 23.81 22.78 7.81
CA LYS A 264 23.40 22.27 6.50
C LYS A 264 22.08 21.52 6.58
N LEU A 265 21.00 22.32 6.59
CA LEU A 265 19.69 21.82 6.24
C LEU A 265 19.80 21.06 4.92
N THR A 266 19.34 19.82 4.88
CA THR A 266 19.24 19.08 3.62
C THR A 266 18.31 19.83 2.66
N THR A 267 18.35 19.50 1.39
CA THR A 267 17.40 20.10 0.43
C THR A 267 15.96 19.79 0.84
N SER A 268 15.71 18.61 1.38
CA SER A 268 14.42 18.20 1.93
C SER A 268 13.99 19.08 3.10
N ASP A 269 14.87 19.29 4.10
CA ASP A 269 14.56 20.14 5.25
C ASP A 269 14.24 21.59 4.85
N LYS A 270 14.90 22.09 3.80
CA LYS A 270 14.62 23.43 3.26
C LYS A 270 13.25 23.51 2.60
N ILE A 271 12.89 22.46 1.83
CA ILE A 271 11.57 22.35 1.20
C ILE A 271 10.51 22.23 2.30
N ASP A 272 10.70 21.34 3.27
CA ASP A 272 9.78 21.15 4.38
C ASP A 272 9.55 22.44 5.16
N LYS A 273 10.61 23.19 5.46
CA LYS A 273 10.51 24.48 6.15
C LYS A 273 9.68 25.52 5.39
N ILE A 274 9.64 25.44 4.05
CA ILE A 274 8.83 26.33 3.22
C ILE A 274 7.39 25.81 3.14
N VAL A 275 7.22 24.52 2.85
CA VAL A 275 5.89 23.89 2.65
C VAL A 275 5.10 23.80 3.94
N THR A 276 5.75 23.55 5.07
CA THR A 276 5.10 23.48 6.40
C THR A 276 5.00 24.82 7.12
N ASN A 277 5.49 25.91 6.50
CA ASN A 277 5.40 27.23 7.10
C ASN A 277 3.93 27.67 7.25
N ARG A 278 3.53 28.05 8.47
CA ARG A 278 2.13 28.36 8.83
C ARG A 278 1.48 29.43 7.91
N ILE A 279 2.25 30.33 7.36
CA ILE A 279 1.74 31.42 6.49
C ILE A 279 1.82 30.99 5.02
N LEU A 280 2.94 30.34 4.60
CA LEU A 280 3.18 29.97 3.21
C LEU A 280 2.47 28.68 2.79
N ALA A 281 2.11 27.81 3.72
CA ALA A 281 1.47 26.52 3.42
C ALA A 281 0.14 26.71 2.68
N LEU A 282 -0.72 27.67 3.10
CA LEU A 282 -2.01 27.91 2.46
C LEU A 282 -1.89 28.42 1.01
N PRO A 283 -1.07 29.44 0.69
CA PRO A 283 -0.86 29.83 -0.70
C PRO A 283 -0.24 28.72 -1.55
N ILE A 284 0.75 27.99 -1.01
CA ILE A 284 1.37 26.86 -1.72
C ILE A 284 0.34 25.78 -2.01
N PHE A 285 -0.48 25.42 -1.02
CA PHE A 285 -1.57 24.48 -1.21
C PHE A 285 -2.56 24.91 -2.29
N ALA A 286 -2.97 26.18 -2.27
CA ALA A 286 -3.88 26.72 -3.29
C ALA A 286 -3.28 26.64 -4.70
N VAL A 287 -2.00 26.98 -4.87
CA VAL A 287 -1.30 26.87 -6.15
C VAL A 287 -1.18 25.42 -6.62
N VAL A 288 -0.79 24.51 -5.71
CA VAL A 288 -0.65 23.09 -6.04
C VAL A 288 -2.02 22.49 -6.43
N MET A 289 -3.08 22.78 -5.66
CA MET A 289 -4.44 22.32 -5.97
C MET A 289 -4.95 22.89 -7.29
N PHE A 290 -4.68 24.17 -7.57
CA PHE A 290 -5.00 24.77 -8.86
C PHE A 290 -4.29 24.07 -10.02
N LEU A 291 -2.99 23.79 -9.88
CA LEU A 291 -2.22 23.08 -10.91
C LEU A 291 -2.71 21.65 -11.12
N VAL A 292 -3.01 20.93 -10.03
CA VAL A 292 -3.57 19.58 -10.12
C VAL A 292 -4.91 19.60 -10.82
N TYR A 293 -5.80 20.53 -10.43
CA TYR A 293 -7.11 20.69 -11.06
C TYR A 293 -6.97 21.06 -12.54
N TYR A 294 -6.13 22.04 -12.86
CA TYR A 294 -5.89 22.48 -14.24
C TYR A 294 -5.37 21.32 -15.12
N ILE A 295 -4.38 20.56 -14.63
CA ILE A 295 -3.85 19.42 -15.37
C ILE A 295 -4.92 18.33 -15.52
N ALA A 296 -5.64 18.00 -14.44
CA ALA A 296 -6.60 16.92 -14.45
C ALA A 296 -7.85 17.23 -15.28
N MET A 297 -8.31 18.48 -15.28
CA MET A 297 -9.58 18.83 -15.94
C MET A 297 -9.39 19.48 -17.31
N VAL A 298 -8.36 20.34 -17.45
CA VAL A 298 -8.22 21.15 -18.69
C VAL A 298 -7.24 20.52 -19.70
N THR A 299 -6.30 19.69 -19.25
CA THR A 299 -5.29 19.13 -20.18
C THR A 299 -5.45 17.63 -20.36
N VAL A 300 -5.11 16.87 -19.32
CA VAL A 300 -5.11 15.38 -19.41
C VAL A 300 -6.53 14.82 -19.33
N GLY A 301 -7.38 15.42 -18.50
CA GLY A 301 -8.73 14.95 -18.29
C GLY A 301 -9.57 15.12 -19.55
N THR A 302 -9.62 16.33 -20.11
CA THR A 302 -10.34 16.61 -21.35
C THR A 302 -9.86 15.71 -22.48
N ALA A 303 -8.54 15.73 -22.77
CA ALA A 303 -7.97 14.91 -23.83
C ALA A 303 -8.22 13.40 -23.66
N ALA A 304 -8.25 12.91 -22.41
CA ALA A 304 -8.56 11.51 -22.15
C ALA A 304 -10.05 11.20 -22.31
N THR A 305 -10.90 12.14 -21.96
CA THR A 305 -12.35 12.01 -22.12
C THR A 305 -12.72 12.07 -23.59
N ASP A 306 -12.19 13.05 -24.33
CA ASP A 306 -12.42 13.19 -25.78
C ASP A 306 -11.91 11.96 -26.53
N TRP A 307 -10.68 11.48 -26.17
CA TRP A 307 -10.18 10.23 -26.77
C TRP A 307 -11.06 9.02 -26.43
N ALA A 308 -11.59 8.94 -25.21
CA ALA A 308 -12.47 7.82 -24.84
C ALA A 308 -13.83 7.92 -25.51
N ASN A 309 -14.42 9.10 -25.58
CA ASN A 309 -15.73 9.31 -26.19
C ASN A 309 -15.65 9.18 -27.71
N ASP A 310 -14.77 9.96 -28.33
CA ASP A 310 -14.75 10.05 -29.81
C ASP A 310 -13.89 8.92 -30.43
N GLY A 311 -12.77 8.58 -29.79
CA GLY A 311 -11.81 7.60 -30.32
C GLY A 311 -12.08 6.14 -29.95
N LEU A 312 -12.73 5.87 -28.81
CA LEU A 312 -12.99 4.50 -28.34
C LEU A 312 -14.44 4.09 -28.55
N PHE A 313 -15.38 4.96 -28.19
CA PHE A 313 -16.80 4.66 -28.29
C PHE A 313 -17.43 5.34 -29.51
N GLY A 314 -16.99 6.55 -29.87
CA GLY A 314 -17.55 7.36 -30.92
C GLY A 314 -18.97 7.85 -30.60
N ASP A 315 -19.50 8.78 -31.39
CA ASP A 315 -20.90 9.13 -31.30
C ASP A 315 -21.73 7.95 -31.76
N GLY A 316 -22.80 7.63 -31.07
CA GLY A 316 -23.62 6.47 -31.35
C GLY A 316 -23.05 5.12 -30.88
N PHE A 317 -22.12 5.08 -29.87
CA PHE A 317 -21.53 3.86 -29.30
C PHE A 317 -20.72 3.00 -30.29
N HIS A 318 -20.14 3.57 -31.32
CA HIS A 318 -19.29 2.86 -32.27
C HIS A 318 -17.91 2.55 -31.66
N LEU A 319 -17.63 1.25 -31.40
CA LEU A 319 -16.37 0.79 -30.81
C LEU A 319 -15.20 1.15 -31.74
N PHE A 320 -14.22 1.92 -31.21
CA PHE A 320 -13.08 2.47 -31.95
C PHE A 320 -13.45 3.47 -33.10
N GLY A 321 -14.60 4.09 -33.03
CA GLY A 321 -15.07 5.06 -34.06
C GLY A 321 -15.35 4.41 -35.41
N ILE A 322 -15.52 3.09 -35.48
CA ILE A 322 -15.82 2.39 -36.72
C ILE A 322 -17.29 2.60 -37.05
N GLY A 323 -17.54 3.38 -38.10
CA GLY A 323 -18.92 3.70 -38.56
C GLY A 323 -19.48 5.03 -38.07
N THR A 324 -18.81 5.73 -37.15
CA THR A 324 -19.27 7.04 -36.61
C THR A 324 -19.59 8.03 -37.72
N SER A 325 -18.71 8.23 -38.69
CA SER A 325 -18.95 9.18 -39.78
C SER A 325 -20.13 8.81 -40.69
N ALA A 326 -20.40 7.52 -40.83
CA ALA A 326 -21.55 7.08 -41.61
C ALA A 326 -22.87 7.26 -40.85
N TYR A 327 -22.79 7.10 -39.51
CA TYR A 327 -23.94 7.36 -38.63
C TYR A 327 -24.25 8.86 -38.57
N GLU A 328 -23.23 9.71 -38.32
CA GLU A 328 -23.38 11.17 -38.30
C GLU A 328 -23.98 11.71 -39.61
N GLU A 329 -23.51 11.20 -40.77
CA GLU A 329 -24.03 11.61 -42.10
C GLU A 329 -25.53 11.26 -42.25
N VAL A 330 -25.93 10.07 -41.75
CA VAL A 330 -27.36 9.66 -41.82
C VAL A 330 -28.21 10.39 -40.79
N GLU A 331 -27.69 10.68 -39.61
CA GLU A 331 -28.39 11.43 -38.57
C GLU A 331 -28.65 12.89 -39.00
N GLU A 332 -27.61 13.54 -39.58
CA GLU A 332 -27.74 14.88 -40.15
C GLU A 332 -28.78 14.91 -41.27
N GLU A 333 -28.72 13.97 -42.24
CA GLU A 333 -29.69 13.86 -43.35
C GLU A 333 -31.10 13.59 -42.83
N TYR A 334 -31.26 12.82 -41.76
CA TYR A 334 -32.55 12.58 -41.12
C TYR A 334 -33.06 13.82 -40.39
N GLY A 335 -32.24 14.59 -39.73
CA GLY A 335 -32.60 15.85 -39.08
C GLY A 335 -33.11 16.88 -40.07
N ASP A 336 -32.42 17.08 -41.19
CA ASP A 336 -32.88 17.93 -42.28
C ASP A 336 -34.23 17.45 -42.83
N SER A 337 -34.43 16.14 -42.92
CA SER A 337 -35.69 15.56 -43.40
C SER A 337 -36.83 15.79 -42.44
N ASP A 338 -36.61 15.74 -41.13
CA ASP A 338 -37.65 16.07 -40.14
C ASP A 338 -38.07 17.52 -40.22
N GLU A 339 -37.14 18.48 -40.40
CA GLU A 339 -37.42 19.88 -40.55
C GLU A 339 -38.25 20.15 -41.85
N ILE A 340 -37.88 19.49 -42.95
CA ILE A 340 -38.62 19.57 -44.21
C ILE A 340 -40.04 19.02 -44.04
N ILE A 341 -40.22 17.88 -43.39
CA ILE A 341 -41.50 17.24 -43.12
C ILE A 341 -42.37 18.16 -42.24
N ALA A 342 -41.82 18.68 -41.16
CA ALA A 342 -42.50 19.58 -40.24
C ALA A 342 -43.02 20.85 -40.98
N ALA A 343 -42.15 21.50 -41.74
CA ALA A 343 -42.50 22.67 -42.52
C ALA A 343 -43.62 22.37 -43.57
N TYR A 344 -43.52 21.21 -44.22
CA TYR A 344 -44.57 20.83 -45.21
C TYR A 344 -45.92 20.52 -44.55
N VAL A 345 -45.90 19.80 -43.39
CA VAL A 345 -47.09 19.52 -42.59
C VAL A 345 -47.77 20.82 -42.13
N GLU A 346 -46.96 21.77 -41.62
CA GLU A 346 -47.47 23.10 -41.24
C GLU A 346 -48.12 23.84 -42.44
N SER A 347 -47.51 23.77 -43.62
CA SER A 347 -48.03 24.39 -44.83
C SER A 347 -49.43 23.89 -45.26
N LEU A 348 -49.77 22.66 -44.87
CA LEU A 348 -51.06 22.03 -45.13
C LEU A 348 -52.20 22.52 -44.22
N GLY A 349 -51.86 23.22 -43.12
CA GLY A 349 -52.79 23.72 -42.12
C GLY A 349 -53.67 22.63 -41.52
N SER A 350 -54.96 22.80 -41.41
CA SER A 350 -55.84 21.82 -40.74
C SER A 350 -55.84 20.41 -41.34
N LYS A 351 -55.29 20.22 -42.54
CA LYS A 351 -55.09 18.87 -43.12
C LYS A 351 -53.82 18.24 -42.64
N GLY A 352 -52.85 19.02 -42.20
CA GLY A 352 -51.59 18.56 -41.60
C GLY A 352 -51.71 18.15 -40.13
N GLU A 353 -52.63 18.77 -39.36
CA GLU A 353 -52.75 18.51 -37.89
C GLU A 353 -52.89 17.03 -37.56
N ALA A 354 -53.71 16.26 -38.23
CA ALA A 354 -53.87 14.83 -37.96
C ALA A 354 -52.61 13.97 -38.34
N ILE A 355 -51.77 14.51 -39.22
CA ILE A 355 -50.48 13.86 -39.61
C ILE A 355 -49.43 14.25 -38.62
N ALA A 356 -49.39 15.54 -38.22
CA ALA A 356 -48.48 15.98 -37.15
C ALA A 356 -48.64 15.14 -35.88
N ASP A 357 -49.88 14.97 -35.40
CA ASP A 357 -50.17 14.15 -34.22
C ASP A 357 -49.72 12.67 -34.37
N ALA A 358 -49.75 12.13 -35.58
CA ALA A 358 -49.40 10.72 -35.82
C ALA A 358 -47.88 10.48 -35.98
N ILE A 359 -47.12 11.52 -36.34
CA ILE A 359 -45.65 11.45 -36.50
C ILE A 359 -44.90 12.02 -35.30
N ASP A 360 -45.59 12.53 -34.29
CA ASP A 360 -44.97 13.05 -33.06
C ASP A 360 -44.37 11.90 -32.23
N THR A 361 -43.04 11.79 -32.26
CA THR A 361 -42.29 10.76 -31.55
C THR A 361 -42.26 10.98 -30.05
N GLU A 362 -42.57 12.18 -29.53
CA GLU A 362 -42.65 12.50 -28.11
C GLU A 362 -43.99 12.17 -27.47
N ALA A 363 -45.01 11.81 -28.30
CA ALA A 363 -46.34 11.48 -27.80
C ALA A 363 -46.33 10.16 -26.97
N GLU A 364 -47.04 10.15 -25.82
CA GLU A 364 -47.11 8.96 -24.93
C GLU A 364 -47.71 7.71 -25.65
N ASP A 365 -48.46 7.89 -26.71
CA ASP A 365 -49.14 6.86 -27.48
C ASP A 365 -48.61 6.71 -28.92
N TYR A 366 -47.35 7.11 -29.16
CA TYR A 366 -46.68 6.96 -30.45
C TYR A 366 -46.72 5.52 -30.95
N ASP A 367 -47.11 5.36 -32.21
CA ASP A 367 -47.17 4.08 -32.92
C ASP A 367 -46.51 4.19 -34.29
N SER A 368 -45.37 3.49 -34.46
CA SER A 368 -44.57 3.54 -35.68
C SER A 368 -45.35 3.08 -36.92
N GLU A 369 -46.26 2.10 -36.83
CA GLU A 369 -47.09 1.69 -37.96
C GLU A 369 -48.09 2.80 -38.38
N ALA A 370 -48.62 3.53 -37.41
CA ALA A 370 -49.49 4.68 -37.65
C ALA A 370 -48.71 5.84 -38.26
N ALA A 371 -47.50 6.12 -37.78
CA ALA A 371 -46.57 7.13 -38.28
C ALA A 371 -46.21 6.87 -39.76
N VAL A 372 -45.75 5.67 -40.09
CA VAL A 372 -45.41 5.29 -41.47
C VAL A 372 -46.61 5.41 -42.40
N LYS A 373 -47.82 5.07 -41.93
CA LYS A 373 -49.06 5.25 -42.71
C LYS A 373 -49.40 6.71 -42.91
N ALA A 374 -49.22 7.58 -41.93
CA ALA A 374 -49.39 9.01 -42.00
C ALA A 374 -48.40 9.63 -42.98
N LEU A 375 -47.08 9.25 -42.87
CA LEU A 375 -46.04 9.66 -43.82
C LEU A 375 -46.35 9.23 -45.27
N THR A 376 -46.80 7.99 -45.44
CA THR A 376 -47.24 7.51 -46.79
C THR A 376 -48.42 8.33 -47.35
N THR A 377 -49.31 8.72 -46.45
CA THR A 377 -50.48 9.62 -46.88
C THR A 377 -49.94 11.00 -47.20
N LEU A 378 -49.05 11.58 -46.40
CA LEU A 378 -48.42 12.87 -46.65
C LEU A 378 -47.71 12.88 -47.99
N LYS A 379 -46.91 11.86 -48.31
CA LYS A 379 -46.25 11.70 -49.60
C LYS A 379 -47.21 11.78 -50.77
N SER A 380 -48.39 11.18 -50.64
CA SER A 380 -49.41 11.21 -51.69
C SER A 380 -50.04 12.60 -51.90
N MET A 381 -49.91 13.51 -50.95
CA MET A 381 -50.41 14.89 -51.00
C MET A 381 -49.47 15.86 -51.73
N VAL A 382 -48.14 15.50 -51.81
CA VAL A 382 -47.10 16.35 -52.42
C VAL A 382 -47.38 16.53 -53.92
N LYS A 383 -47.55 17.78 -54.37
CA LYS A 383 -47.73 18.14 -55.78
C LYS A 383 -46.43 18.67 -56.34
N SER A 384 -46.22 18.55 -57.65
CA SER A 384 -44.98 18.98 -58.31
C SER A 384 -44.72 20.51 -58.27
N SER A 385 -45.67 21.29 -57.75
CA SER A 385 -45.53 22.74 -57.55
C SER A 385 -45.34 23.14 -56.09
N ASP A 386 -45.30 22.18 -55.18
CA ASP A 386 -45.17 22.45 -53.74
C ASP A 386 -43.70 22.74 -53.40
N SER A 387 -43.50 23.73 -52.56
CA SER A 387 -42.19 24.07 -51.95
C SER A 387 -42.44 24.62 -50.56
N VAL A 388 -41.48 24.38 -49.64
CA VAL A 388 -41.54 24.89 -48.28
C VAL A 388 -40.20 25.49 -47.91
N ASP A 389 -40.24 26.54 -47.10
CA ASP A 389 -39.08 27.11 -46.48
C ASP A 389 -38.90 26.44 -45.07
N TYR A 390 -37.73 26.01 -44.75
CA TYR A 390 -37.39 25.41 -43.46
C TYR A 390 -36.08 25.99 -42.93
N THR A 391 -35.84 25.85 -41.65
CA THR A 391 -34.68 26.42 -40.95
C THR A 391 -33.93 25.28 -40.24
N VAL A 392 -32.66 25.19 -40.50
CA VAL A 392 -31.76 24.26 -39.78
C VAL A 392 -30.96 25.04 -38.75
N GLU A 393 -30.87 24.55 -37.52
CA GLU A 393 -30.05 25.10 -36.46
C GLU A 393 -28.79 24.25 -36.32
N ASP A 394 -27.63 24.88 -36.38
CA ASP A 394 -26.35 24.23 -36.15
C ASP A 394 -26.15 23.98 -34.66
N ASP A 395 -26.04 22.75 -34.25
CA ASP A 395 -25.96 22.32 -32.84
C ASP A 395 -24.75 22.87 -32.09
N GLU A 396 -23.63 23.16 -32.78
CA GLU A 396 -22.42 23.69 -32.15
C GLU A 396 -22.45 25.21 -31.97
N THR A 397 -22.98 25.90 -32.98
CA THR A 397 -22.93 27.38 -33.04
C THR A 397 -24.23 28.05 -32.66
N LEU A 398 -25.36 27.31 -32.60
CA LEU A 398 -26.72 27.81 -32.46
C LEU A 398 -27.07 28.85 -33.56
N ALA A 399 -26.42 28.75 -34.69
CA ALA A 399 -26.73 29.58 -35.87
C ALA A 399 -27.81 28.93 -36.69
N THR A 400 -28.78 29.71 -37.13
CA THR A 400 -29.89 29.23 -37.97
C THR A 400 -29.67 29.63 -39.43
N GLU A 401 -29.85 28.68 -40.34
CA GLU A 401 -29.81 28.91 -41.79
C GLU A 401 -31.16 28.55 -42.43
N ASP A 402 -31.64 29.40 -43.32
CA ASP A 402 -32.92 29.22 -44.01
C ASP A 402 -32.72 28.56 -45.38
N PHE A 403 -33.44 27.48 -45.62
CA PHE A 403 -33.45 26.72 -46.88
C PHE A 403 -34.83 26.62 -47.48
N THR A 404 -34.86 26.21 -48.72
CA THR A 404 -36.17 25.99 -49.46
C THR A 404 -36.08 24.58 -50.06
N ALA A 405 -37.03 23.71 -49.72
CA ALA A 405 -37.17 22.36 -50.26
C ALA A 405 -38.25 22.38 -51.36
N ASP A 406 -37.95 21.75 -52.47
CA ASP A 406 -38.94 21.58 -53.58
C ASP A 406 -39.73 20.26 -53.38
N ALA A 407 -40.63 19.98 -54.35
CA ALA A 407 -41.51 18.81 -54.26
C ALA A 407 -40.73 17.43 -54.29
N ASP A 408 -39.55 17.43 -54.87
CA ASP A 408 -38.75 16.20 -54.93
C ASP A 408 -37.97 16.03 -53.63
N ASP A 409 -37.43 17.12 -53.06
CA ASP A 409 -36.78 17.13 -51.71
C ASP A 409 -37.78 16.70 -50.62
N ILE A 410 -39.02 17.23 -50.63
CA ILE A 410 -40.09 16.84 -49.72
C ILE A 410 -40.41 15.33 -49.79
N LYS A 411 -40.45 14.77 -51.01
CA LYS A 411 -40.71 13.33 -51.20
C LYS A 411 -39.50 12.47 -50.69
N GLU A 412 -38.30 12.97 -50.91
CA GLU A 412 -37.05 12.29 -50.45
C GLU A 412 -36.99 12.27 -48.92
N ALA A 413 -37.22 13.39 -48.25
CA ALA A 413 -37.37 13.49 -46.83
C ALA A 413 -38.42 12.51 -46.24
N ILE A 414 -39.62 12.48 -46.82
CA ILE A 414 -40.66 11.55 -46.39
C ILE A 414 -40.26 10.08 -46.63
N ASN A 415 -39.50 9.77 -47.68
CA ASN A 415 -39.03 8.42 -47.92
C ASN A 415 -38.01 7.97 -46.84
N LEU A 416 -37.12 8.89 -46.50
CA LEU A 416 -36.11 8.62 -45.46
C LEU A 416 -36.80 8.36 -44.10
N ALA A 417 -37.76 9.21 -43.72
CA ALA A 417 -38.54 8.99 -42.49
C ALA A 417 -39.34 7.67 -42.51
N ILE A 418 -39.85 7.24 -43.66
CA ILE A 418 -40.52 5.93 -43.81
C ILE A 418 -39.50 4.77 -43.66
N GLU A 419 -38.28 4.93 -44.18
CA GLU A 419 -37.23 3.92 -44.08
C GLU A 419 -36.81 3.65 -42.61
N TYR A 420 -36.84 4.67 -41.79
CA TYR A 420 -36.55 4.60 -40.37
C TYR A 420 -37.80 4.48 -39.47
N ASP A 421 -38.93 4.02 -40.01
CA ASP A 421 -40.19 3.81 -39.27
C ASP A 421 -40.70 5.07 -38.54
N GLY A 422 -40.33 6.26 -39.02
CA GLY A 422 -40.72 7.54 -38.44
C GLY A 422 -39.94 7.98 -37.22
N THR A 423 -38.81 7.32 -36.93
CA THR A 423 -37.91 7.69 -35.81
C THR A 423 -36.49 7.94 -36.33
N ALA A 424 -35.75 8.79 -35.68
CA ALA A 424 -34.32 9.01 -35.99
C ALA A 424 -33.52 7.70 -35.96
N PRO A 425 -32.45 7.59 -36.78
CA PRO A 425 -31.59 6.42 -36.77
C PRO A 425 -31.07 6.11 -35.38
N ASP A 426 -31.11 4.82 -34.99
CA ASP A 426 -30.60 4.36 -33.68
C ASP A 426 -29.14 3.97 -33.82
N PRO A 427 -28.23 4.61 -33.05
CA PRO A 427 -26.79 4.29 -33.08
C PRO A 427 -26.48 2.84 -32.70
N ALA A 428 -27.40 2.10 -32.09
CA ALA A 428 -27.24 0.71 -31.72
C ALA A 428 -27.56 -0.28 -32.87
N ASN A 429 -28.16 0.19 -33.98
CA ASN A 429 -28.51 -0.59 -35.17
C ASN A 429 -27.62 -0.27 -36.36
#